data_7edc07f6dd3bc8d1a025b800c9e50a1f
#
_entry.id   7edc07f6dd3bc8d1a025b800c9e50a1f
#
_cell.length_a   1.000
_cell.length_b   1.000
_cell.length_c   1.000
_cell.angle_alpha   90.00
_cell.angle_beta   90.00
_cell.angle_gamma   90.00
#
_symmetry.space_group_name_H-M   'P 1'
#
loop_
_entity.id
_entity.type
_entity.pdbx_description
1 polymer ?
#
loop_
_entity_poly.entity_id
_entity_poly.type
_entity_poly.pdbx_seq_one_letter_code
_entity_poly.pdbx_strand_id
1 'polypeptide(L)'
;MKKKILALLLIIFPIFSLGVVKADTVKSKYVIASDSSFAPFVFQNSSNEYTGIDMDLIKAIAKDQGIEIEITNPGFEAAISAVQAGQADGIIAGMSITDARKATFDFSDSYYTANTILGVKESSTIASYEDLKDKTVGVKNGTASQTFLTENQSKYGYKIKTFADGASMYDSLNTGAIDAVMDDEPVLKYSISQGQKLKTPIAGTPIGETAFAVKKGSNPELIRCLIRDLQTSKLMENSKKFSTSI
;
A
#
# COMPACT_ATOMS: atom_id res chain seq x y z
N MET A 1 9.47 81.25 38.09
CA MET A 1 8.93 80.49 36.95
C MET A 1 9.57 79.11 36.97
N LYS A 2 8.87 78.04 37.48
CA LYS A 2 9.39 76.68 37.61
C LYS A 2 8.70 75.81 36.52
N LYS A 3 9.45 75.39 35.49
CA LYS A 3 8.97 74.47 34.45
C LYS A 3 8.93 73.05 35.01
N LYS A 4 7.74 72.48 35.08
CA LYS A 4 7.55 71.05 35.40
C LYS A 4 7.71 70.21 34.09
N ILE A 5 8.73 69.41 34.04
CA ILE A 5 8.94 68.40 32.97
C ILE A 5 8.16 67.17 33.37
N LEU A 6 7.11 66.80 32.56
CA LEU A 6 6.32 65.61 32.71
C LEU A 6 7.00 64.53 31.90
N ALA A 7 7.63 63.58 32.59
CA ALA A 7 8.22 62.37 31.93
C ALA A 7 7.13 61.36 31.63
N LEU A 8 6.89 61.14 30.34
CA LEU A 8 5.96 60.12 29.84
C LEU A 8 6.67 58.76 29.82
N LEU A 9 6.35 57.88 30.76
CA LEU A 9 6.87 56.49 30.79
C LEU A 9 6.10 55.63 29.77
N LEU A 10 6.74 55.35 28.63
CA LEU A 10 6.24 54.40 27.65
C LEU A 10 6.48 52.98 28.18
N ILE A 11 5.43 52.31 28.68
CA ILE A 11 5.46 50.90 29.04
C ILE A 11 5.35 50.09 27.75
N ILE A 12 6.47 49.55 27.27
CA ILE A 12 6.50 48.59 26.18
C ILE A 12 6.04 47.22 26.74
N PHE A 13 4.80 46.87 26.45
CA PHE A 13 4.27 45.53 26.73
C PHE A 13 4.80 44.54 25.66
N PRO A 14 5.58 43.52 25.99
CA PRO A 14 5.97 42.52 25.00
C PRO A 14 4.72 41.73 24.60
N ILE A 15 4.32 41.86 23.34
CA ILE A 15 3.30 41.01 22.74
C ILE A 15 3.90 39.59 22.63
N PHE A 16 3.62 38.78 23.62
CA PHE A 16 3.88 37.35 23.54
C PHE A 16 2.87 36.80 22.52
N SER A 17 3.30 36.58 21.26
CA SER A 17 2.54 35.82 20.28
C SER A 17 2.45 34.37 20.78
N LEU A 18 1.37 34.06 21.47
CA LEU A 18 0.96 32.69 21.71
C LEU A 18 0.75 32.02 20.32
N GLY A 19 1.76 31.26 19.87
CA GLY A 19 1.61 30.40 18.73
C GLY A 19 0.42 29.46 19.02
N VAL A 20 -0.65 29.62 18.26
CA VAL A 20 -1.77 28.69 18.29
C VAL A 20 -1.23 27.35 17.82
N VAL A 21 -0.90 26.47 18.75
CA VAL A 21 -0.68 25.05 18.46
C VAL A 21 -2.03 24.56 17.96
N LYS A 22 -2.14 24.38 16.64
CA LYS A 22 -3.30 23.76 16.02
C LYS A 22 -3.35 22.34 16.57
N ALA A 23 -4.22 22.11 17.54
CA ALA A 23 -4.51 20.74 17.99
C ALA A 23 -5.05 20.01 16.76
N ASP A 24 -4.33 18.98 16.30
CA ASP A 24 -4.84 18.07 15.28
C ASP A 24 -6.13 17.47 15.82
N THR A 25 -7.27 17.93 15.32
CA THR A 25 -8.58 17.41 15.71
C THR A 25 -8.73 16.04 15.08
N VAL A 26 -8.68 14.99 15.89
CA VAL A 26 -9.02 13.63 15.46
C VAL A 26 -10.40 13.68 14.82
N LYS A 27 -10.52 13.25 13.57
CA LYS A 27 -11.80 13.15 12.88
C LYS A 27 -12.63 12.03 13.54
N SER A 28 -13.94 12.19 13.56
CA SER A 28 -14.85 11.13 14.02
C SER A 28 -14.95 9.97 13.02
N LYS A 29 -14.69 10.25 11.73
CA LYS A 29 -14.76 9.28 10.63
C LYS A 29 -13.65 9.53 9.62
N TYR A 30 -13.02 8.45 9.14
CA TYR A 30 -11.99 8.48 8.11
C TYR A 30 -12.40 7.66 6.88
N VAL A 31 -12.05 8.11 5.69
CA VAL A 31 -12.20 7.36 4.45
C VAL A 31 -10.88 6.66 4.13
N ILE A 32 -10.91 5.33 4.09
CA ILE A 32 -9.75 4.49 3.80
C ILE A 32 -9.92 3.88 2.41
N ALA A 33 -9.01 4.21 1.50
CA ALA A 33 -8.99 3.61 0.17
C ALA A 33 -8.21 2.28 0.18
N SER A 34 -8.65 1.33 -0.62
CA SER A 34 -7.98 0.04 -0.78
C SER A 34 -8.07 -0.46 -2.22
N ASP A 35 -7.41 -1.59 -2.48
CA ASP A 35 -7.53 -2.28 -3.77
C ASP A 35 -8.90 -2.98 -3.90
N SER A 36 -9.26 -3.38 -5.10
CA SER A 36 -10.46 -4.16 -5.40
C SER A 36 -10.17 -5.66 -5.61
N SER A 37 -8.91 -6.02 -5.92
CA SER A 37 -8.52 -7.38 -6.32
C SER A 37 -7.03 -7.63 -6.05
N PHE A 38 -6.70 -7.96 -4.80
CA PHE A 38 -5.31 -8.21 -4.35
C PHE A 38 -5.29 -9.27 -3.23
N ALA A 39 -5.86 -10.44 -3.48
CA ALA A 39 -5.87 -11.54 -2.51
C ALA A 39 -4.42 -12.04 -2.23
N PRO A 40 -4.07 -12.33 -0.95
CA PRO A 40 -4.92 -12.44 0.21
C PRO A 40 -5.11 -11.14 1.03
N PHE A 41 -4.59 -10.01 0.56
CA PHE A 41 -4.65 -8.73 1.31
C PHE A 41 -6.05 -8.10 1.26
N VAL A 42 -6.63 -7.98 0.06
CA VAL A 42 -7.99 -7.48 -0.14
C VAL A 42 -8.64 -8.14 -1.35
N PHE A 43 -9.82 -8.71 -1.15
CA PHE A 43 -10.60 -9.36 -2.20
C PHE A 43 -12.07 -9.52 -1.76
N GLN A 44 -12.95 -9.79 -2.71
CA GLN A 44 -14.34 -10.12 -2.40
C GLN A 44 -14.51 -11.62 -2.11
N ASN A 45 -15.21 -11.93 -1.01
CA ASN A 45 -15.62 -13.31 -0.68
C ASN A 45 -16.86 -13.70 -1.51
N SER A 46 -17.35 -14.93 -1.28
CA SER A 46 -18.55 -15.46 -1.96
C SER A 46 -19.84 -14.65 -1.69
N SER A 47 -19.86 -13.82 -0.66
CA SER A 47 -20.98 -12.92 -0.31
C SER A 47 -20.80 -11.51 -0.90
N ASN A 48 -19.80 -11.30 -1.77
CA ASN A 48 -19.40 -10.00 -2.31
C ASN A 48 -18.95 -8.98 -1.26
N GLU A 49 -18.50 -9.44 -0.10
CA GLU A 49 -17.94 -8.58 0.94
C GLU A 49 -16.42 -8.51 0.82
N TYR A 50 -15.84 -7.31 0.98
CA TYR A 50 -14.40 -7.16 1.01
C TYR A 50 -13.80 -7.69 2.31
N THR A 51 -12.85 -8.61 2.16
CA THR A 51 -12.14 -9.34 3.22
C THR A 51 -10.66 -9.44 2.88
N GLY A 52 -9.88 -10.04 3.78
CA GLY A 52 -8.45 -10.26 3.63
C GLY A 52 -7.64 -9.57 4.71
N ILE A 53 -6.32 -9.77 4.67
CA ILE A 53 -5.38 -9.30 5.71
C ILE A 53 -5.55 -7.80 5.98
N ASP A 54 -5.61 -6.99 4.95
CA ASP A 54 -5.72 -5.53 5.07
C ASP A 54 -7.07 -5.10 5.64
N MET A 55 -8.14 -5.77 5.21
CA MET A 55 -9.50 -5.47 5.68
C MET A 55 -9.68 -5.83 7.15
N ASP A 56 -9.15 -6.97 7.57
CA ASP A 56 -9.22 -7.41 8.97
C ASP A 56 -8.35 -6.53 9.86
N LEU A 57 -7.16 -6.17 9.39
CA LEU A 57 -6.23 -5.31 10.10
C LEU A 57 -6.84 -3.92 10.36
N ILE A 58 -7.29 -3.22 9.32
CA ILE A 58 -7.80 -1.87 9.47
C ILE A 58 -9.10 -1.80 10.29
N LYS A 59 -9.99 -2.80 10.16
CA LYS A 59 -11.21 -2.91 10.97
C LYS A 59 -10.90 -3.16 12.43
N ALA A 60 -9.91 -4.02 12.72
CA ALA A 60 -9.50 -4.30 14.10
C ALA A 60 -8.91 -3.06 14.77
N ILE A 61 -8.04 -2.34 14.07
CA ILE A 61 -7.42 -1.10 14.55
C ILE A 61 -8.49 -0.03 14.80
N ALA A 62 -9.41 0.16 13.84
CA ALA A 62 -10.49 1.13 13.98
C ALA A 62 -11.35 0.85 15.24
N LYS A 63 -11.66 -0.43 15.46
CA LYS A 63 -12.41 -0.88 16.64
C LYS A 63 -11.66 -0.61 17.95
N ASP A 64 -10.37 -0.97 18.02
CA ASP A 64 -9.54 -0.79 19.20
C ASP A 64 -9.35 0.70 19.56
N GLN A 65 -9.15 1.53 18.54
CA GLN A 65 -8.96 2.97 18.70
C GLN A 65 -10.27 3.77 18.83
N GLY A 66 -11.43 3.13 18.66
CA GLY A 66 -12.74 3.79 18.74
C GLY A 66 -12.97 4.82 17.63
N ILE A 67 -12.38 4.63 16.45
CA ILE A 67 -12.57 5.48 15.28
C ILE A 67 -13.54 4.83 14.28
N GLU A 68 -14.36 5.65 13.63
CA GLU A 68 -15.20 5.20 12.52
C GLU A 68 -14.41 5.26 11.22
N ILE A 69 -14.50 4.18 10.42
CA ILE A 69 -13.91 4.14 9.09
C ILE A 69 -14.95 3.81 8.02
N GLU A 70 -14.79 4.42 6.86
CA GLU A 70 -15.45 4.04 5.62
C GLU A 70 -14.40 3.50 4.67
N ILE A 71 -14.59 2.27 4.15
CA ILE A 71 -13.63 1.63 3.24
C ILE A 71 -14.16 1.74 1.82
N THR A 72 -13.33 2.22 0.91
CA THR A 72 -13.60 2.28 -0.53
C THR A 72 -12.59 1.43 -1.29
N ASN A 73 -13.03 0.71 -2.31
CA ASN A 73 -12.20 -0.22 -3.07
C ASN A 73 -12.17 0.13 -4.57
N PRO A 74 -11.60 1.29 -4.97
CA PRO A 74 -11.60 1.74 -6.37
C PRO A 74 -10.56 1.03 -7.25
N GLY A 75 -9.71 0.18 -6.68
CA GLY A 75 -8.51 -0.38 -7.29
C GLY A 75 -7.25 0.39 -6.89
N PHE A 76 -6.08 -0.28 -7.01
CA PHE A 76 -4.84 0.20 -6.40
C PHE A 76 -4.40 1.60 -6.86
N GLU A 77 -4.32 1.82 -8.18
CA GLU A 77 -3.87 3.12 -8.73
C GLU A 77 -4.86 4.25 -8.40
N ALA A 78 -6.16 3.96 -8.46
CA ALA A 78 -7.20 4.91 -8.09
C ALA A 78 -7.18 5.21 -6.57
N ALA A 79 -6.87 4.23 -5.72
CA ALA A 79 -6.71 4.42 -4.28
C ALA A 79 -5.53 5.34 -3.96
N ILE A 80 -4.37 5.14 -4.62
CA ILE A 80 -3.21 6.05 -4.52
C ILE A 80 -3.61 7.48 -4.89
N SER A 81 -4.28 7.65 -6.03
CA SER A 81 -4.72 8.95 -6.54
C SER A 81 -5.71 9.63 -5.59
N ALA A 82 -6.66 8.88 -5.02
CA ALA A 82 -7.65 9.40 -4.08
C ALA A 82 -6.98 9.97 -2.81
N VAL A 83 -5.98 9.29 -2.25
CA VAL A 83 -5.25 9.78 -1.07
C VAL A 83 -4.40 11.00 -1.42
N GLN A 84 -3.70 10.99 -2.54
CA GLN A 84 -2.91 12.16 -2.99
C GLN A 84 -3.79 13.39 -3.22
N ALA A 85 -4.99 13.21 -3.76
CA ALA A 85 -5.97 14.27 -3.97
C ALA A 85 -6.68 14.70 -2.68
N GLY A 86 -6.53 13.98 -1.56
CA GLY A 86 -7.25 14.23 -0.30
C GLY A 86 -8.72 13.81 -0.33
N GLN A 87 -9.11 12.94 -1.26
CA GLN A 87 -10.44 12.33 -1.34
C GLN A 87 -10.58 11.14 -0.39
N ALA A 88 -9.45 10.51 -0.02
CA ALA A 88 -9.36 9.53 1.04
C ALA A 88 -8.29 9.97 2.05
N ASP A 89 -8.46 9.56 3.31
CA ASP A 89 -7.59 9.91 4.43
C ASP A 89 -6.36 9.02 4.52
N GLY A 90 -6.46 7.78 4.03
CA GLY A 90 -5.37 6.82 4.01
C GLY A 90 -5.62 5.68 3.04
N ILE A 91 -4.58 4.86 2.83
CA ILE A 91 -4.61 3.67 1.96
C ILE A 91 -4.03 2.47 2.70
N ILE A 92 -4.74 1.34 2.60
CA ILE A 92 -4.26 0.00 2.97
C ILE A 92 -4.56 -0.95 1.81
N ALA A 93 -3.54 -1.41 1.11
CA ALA A 93 -3.69 -2.16 -0.14
C ALA A 93 -2.44 -3.00 -0.47
N GLY A 94 -1.83 -3.65 0.54
CA GLY A 94 -0.54 -4.32 0.35
C GLY A 94 0.54 -3.36 -0.16
N MET A 95 0.46 -2.07 0.18
CA MET A 95 1.29 -1.02 -0.43
C MET A 95 2.73 -1.06 0.05
N SER A 96 3.66 -1.43 -0.82
CA SER A 96 5.10 -1.45 -0.52
C SER A 96 5.64 -0.03 -0.25
N ILE A 97 6.49 0.08 0.77
CA ILE A 97 7.25 1.29 1.09
C ILE A 97 8.38 1.42 0.06
N THR A 98 8.36 2.48 -0.75
CA THR A 98 9.44 2.80 -1.69
C THR A 98 9.89 4.24 -1.50
N ASP A 99 11.13 4.58 -1.89
CA ASP A 99 11.64 5.95 -1.75
C ASP A 99 10.83 6.95 -2.59
N ALA A 100 10.37 6.54 -3.76
CA ALA A 100 9.46 7.36 -4.57
C ALA A 100 8.15 7.68 -3.84
N ARG A 101 7.57 6.69 -3.15
CA ARG A 101 6.34 6.87 -2.38
C ARG A 101 6.54 7.69 -1.10
N LYS A 102 7.68 7.55 -0.41
CA LYS A 102 8.03 8.39 0.77
C LYS A 102 8.08 9.87 0.46
N ALA A 103 8.25 10.26 -0.81
CA ALA A 103 8.19 11.67 -1.22
C ALA A 103 6.77 12.25 -1.08
N THR A 104 5.72 11.45 -1.22
CA THR A 104 4.32 11.88 -1.28
C THR A 104 3.43 11.30 -0.19
N PHE A 105 3.91 10.28 0.55
CA PHE A 105 3.19 9.61 1.62
C PHE A 105 4.01 9.56 2.90
N ASP A 106 3.31 9.52 4.04
CA ASP A 106 3.83 9.06 5.32
C ASP A 106 3.27 7.66 5.59
N PHE A 107 4.11 6.78 6.15
CA PHE A 107 3.82 5.37 6.35
C PHE A 107 3.74 5.02 7.84
N SER A 108 2.91 4.03 8.17
CA SER A 108 2.97 3.33 9.46
C SER A 108 4.22 2.45 9.55
N ASP A 109 4.42 1.79 10.69
CA ASP A 109 5.30 0.62 10.75
C ASP A 109 4.80 -0.44 9.76
N SER A 110 5.73 -1.26 9.28
CA SER A 110 5.38 -2.32 8.33
C SER A 110 4.62 -3.45 9.03
N TYR A 111 3.66 -4.02 8.32
CA TYR A 111 2.93 -5.20 8.77
C TYR A 111 3.24 -6.46 7.94
N TYR A 112 3.95 -6.31 6.82
CA TYR A 112 4.33 -7.43 5.95
C TYR A 112 5.63 -7.12 5.19
N THR A 113 6.42 -8.17 4.87
CA THR A 113 7.60 -8.06 3.99
C THR A 113 7.26 -8.63 2.63
N ALA A 114 7.40 -7.83 1.56
CA ALA A 114 7.01 -8.17 0.21
C ALA A 114 8.21 -8.57 -0.67
N ASN A 115 8.03 -9.65 -1.42
CA ASN A 115 8.86 -10.00 -2.57
C ASN A 115 8.01 -9.90 -3.84
N THR A 116 8.62 -9.57 -4.97
CA THR A 116 8.02 -9.80 -6.29
C THR A 116 8.50 -11.13 -6.85
N ILE A 117 7.64 -11.82 -7.60
CA ILE A 117 7.95 -13.14 -8.15
C ILE A 117 7.37 -13.31 -9.55
N LEU A 118 8.10 -14.06 -10.39
CA LEU A 118 7.66 -14.40 -11.72
C LEU A 118 6.70 -15.61 -11.69
N GLY A 119 5.53 -15.44 -12.31
CA GLY A 119 4.57 -16.51 -12.54
C GLY A 119 4.46 -16.86 -14.01
N VAL A 120 4.42 -18.15 -14.31
CA VAL A 120 4.23 -18.67 -15.66
C VAL A 120 3.26 -19.84 -15.64
N LYS A 121 2.67 -20.20 -16.79
CA LYS A 121 1.87 -21.45 -16.88
C LYS A 121 2.68 -22.66 -16.47
N GLU A 122 2.07 -23.66 -15.87
CA GLU A 122 2.73 -24.94 -15.52
C GLU A 122 3.47 -25.56 -16.73
N SER A 123 2.87 -25.45 -17.92
CA SER A 123 3.44 -25.96 -19.19
C SER A 123 4.57 -25.10 -19.78
N SER A 124 4.86 -23.92 -19.21
CA SER A 124 5.87 -23.02 -19.73
C SER A 124 7.29 -23.59 -19.57
N THR A 125 8.15 -23.32 -20.52
CA THR A 125 9.59 -23.66 -20.50
C THR A 125 10.45 -22.56 -19.89
N ILE A 126 9.87 -21.40 -19.56
CA ILE A 126 10.59 -20.30 -18.91
C ILE A 126 11.07 -20.76 -17.53
N ALA A 127 12.39 -20.69 -17.30
CA ALA A 127 13.05 -21.11 -16.07
C ALA A 127 13.99 -20.05 -15.49
N SER A 128 14.28 -18.98 -16.24
CA SER A 128 15.16 -17.87 -15.84
C SER A 128 14.65 -16.54 -16.39
N TYR A 129 15.22 -15.42 -15.95
CA TYR A 129 14.92 -14.10 -16.52
C TYR A 129 15.43 -13.97 -17.97
N GLU A 130 16.49 -14.67 -18.34
CA GLU A 130 17.05 -14.70 -19.68
C GLU A 130 16.07 -15.29 -20.70
N ASP A 131 15.23 -16.24 -20.28
CA ASP A 131 14.20 -16.87 -21.13
C ASP A 131 13.03 -15.92 -21.46
N LEU A 132 12.98 -14.74 -20.79
CA LEU A 132 11.97 -13.72 -21.06
C LEU A 132 12.28 -12.86 -22.29
N LYS A 133 13.44 -13.02 -22.93
CA LYS A 133 13.78 -12.27 -24.13
C LYS A 133 12.67 -12.40 -25.18
N ASP A 134 12.21 -11.26 -25.70
CA ASP A 134 11.11 -11.11 -26.67
C ASP A 134 9.72 -11.55 -26.17
N LYS A 135 9.60 -12.04 -24.91
CA LYS A 135 8.36 -12.42 -24.26
C LYS A 135 7.60 -11.21 -23.74
N THR A 136 6.30 -11.38 -23.51
CA THR A 136 5.46 -10.35 -22.88
C THR A 136 5.19 -10.71 -21.43
N VAL A 137 5.60 -9.85 -20.50
CA VAL A 137 5.35 -10.00 -19.07
C VAL A 137 4.26 -9.03 -18.64
N GLY A 138 3.18 -9.57 -18.06
CA GLY A 138 2.10 -8.81 -17.49
C GLY A 138 2.43 -8.33 -16.08
N VAL A 139 1.96 -7.14 -15.71
CA VAL A 139 2.09 -6.60 -14.35
C VAL A 139 0.95 -5.63 -14.07
N LYS A 140 0.52 -5.55 -12.79
CA LYS A 140 -0.49 -4.58 -12.39
C LYS A 140 0.12 -3.17 -12.33
N ASN A 141 -0.65 -2.19 -12.82
CA ASN A 141 -0.22 -0.81 -12.94
C ASN A 141 0.03 -0.16 -11.56
N GLY A 142 1.03 0.72 -11.46
CA GLY A 142 1.38 1.47 -10.25
C GLY A 142 2.07 0.64 -9.15
N THR A 143 2.36 -0.66 -9.36
CA THR A 143 2.95 -1.54 -8.34
C THR A 143 4.48 -1.44 -8.26
N ALA A 144 5.06 -1.90 -7.15
CA ALA A 144 6.51 -2.07 -7.03
C ALA A 144 7.05 -3.14 -7.99
N SER A 145 6.25 -4.16 -8.27
CA SER A 145 6.54 -5.19 -9.28
C SER A 145 6.67 -4.59 -10.69
N GLN A 146 5.87 -3.57 -11.04
CA GLN A 146 6.02 -2.83 -12.30
C GLN A 146 7.35 -2.05 -12.33
N THR A 147 7.71 -1.40 -11.23
CA THR A 147 9.00 -0.69 -11.14
C THR A 147 10.16 -1.65 -11.36
N PHE A 148 10.15 -2.82 -10.67
CA PHE A 148 11.15 -3.86 -10.84
C PHE A 148 11.27 -4.32 -12.31
N LEU A 149 10.15 -4.58 -12.98
CA LEU A 149 10.16 -4.95 -14.40
C LEU A 149 10.75 -3.83 -15.29
N THR A 150 10.35 -2.58 -15.03
CA THR A 150 10.81 -1.45 -15.84
C THR A 150 12.33 -1.27 -15.74
N GLU A 151 12.90 -1.39 -14.54
CA GLU A 151 14.33 -1.26 -14.29
C GLU A 151 15.16 -2.39 -14.93
N ASN A 152 14.58 -3.58 -15.07
CA ASN A 152 15.26 -4.77 -15.60
C ASN A 152 14.95 -5.05 -17.08
N GLN A 153 14.04 -4.29 -17.70
CA GLN A 153 13.58 -4.54 -19.08
C GLN A 153 14.72 -4.55 -20.11
N SER A 154 15.60 -3.56 -20.06
CA SER A 154 16.71 -3.45 -20.98
C SER A 154 17.73 -4.60 -20.84
N LYS A 155 17.89 -5.14 -19.64
CA LYS A 155 18.80 -6.24 -19.35
C LYS A 155 18.32 -7.56 -19.94
N TYR A 156 17.02 -7.85 -19.83
CA TYR A 156 16.46 -9.16 -20.19
C TYR A 156 15.66 -9.14 -21.51
N GLY A 157 15.34 -7.97 -22.07
CA GLY A 157 14.75 -7.82 -23.40
C GLY A 157 13.28 -8.24 -23.52
N TYR A 158 12.52 -8.30 -22.42
CA TYR A 158 11.08 -8.58 -22.45
C TYR A 158 10.24 -7.33 -22.76
N LYS A 159 8.98 -7.55 -23.14
CA LYS A 159 7.96 -6.51 -23.30
C LYS A 159 7.10 -6.48 -22.04
N ILE A 160 6.73 -5.27 -21.58
CA ILE A 160 5.85 -5.09 -20.44
C ILE A 160 4.45 -4.79 -20.94
N LYS A 161 3.44 -5.49 -20.40
CA LYS A 161 2.02 -5.17 -20.56
C LYS A 161 1.40 -4.91 -19.21
N THR A 162 0.87 -3.69 -19.02
CA THR A 162 0.23 -3.29 -17.75
C THR A 162 -1.26 -3.61 -17.74
N PHE A 163 -1.79 -3.87 -16.55
CA PHE A 163 -3.19 -4.20 -16.28
C PHE A 163 -3.71 -3.35 -15.13
N ALA A 164 -5.00 -3.03 -15.15
CA ALA A 164 -5.64 -2.28 -14.08
C ALA A 164 -5.84 -3.14 -12.80
N ASP A 165 -6.03 -4.44 -12.98
CA ASP A 165 -6.29 -5.41 -11.91
C ASP A 165 -5.61 -6.75 -12.16
N GLY A 166 -5.49 -7.56 -11.07
CA GLY A 166 -4.87 -8.87 -11.13
C GLY A 166 -5.69 -9.90 -11.92
N ALA A 167 -7.02 -9.84 -11.89
CA ALA A 167 -7.88 -10.81 -12.56
C ALA A 167 -7.66 -10.77 -14.08
N SER A 168 -7.73 -9.58 -14.70
CA SER A 168 -7.48 -9.40 -16.13
C SER A 168 -6.04 -9.77 -16.53
N MET A 169 -5.07 -9.56 -15.65
CA MET A 169 -3.69 -9.97 -15.85
C MET A 169 -3.57 -11.51 -15.89
N TYR A 170 -4.11 -12.22 -14.92
CA TYR A 170 -4.08 -13.68 -14.88
C TYR A 170 -4.89 -14.31 -16.02
N ASP A 171 -6.03 -13.74 -16.40
CA ASP A 171 -6.81 -14.19 -17.56
C ASP A 171 -6.00 -14.06 -18.86
N SER A 172 -5.25 -12.97 -19.02
CA SER A 172 -4.36 -12.78 -20.17
C SER A 172 -3.23 -13.82 -20.20
N LEU A 173 -2.70 -14.23 -19.06
CA LEU A 173 -1.73 -15.32 -18.96
C LEU A 173 -2.39 -16.67 -19.33
N ASN A 174 -3.55 -16.96 -18.76
CA ASN A 174 -4.27 -18.22 -18.99
C ASN A 174 -4.65 -18.41 -20.46
N THR A 175 -5.08 -17.35 -21.14
CA THR A 175 -5.41 -17.38 -22.57
C THR A 175 -4.18 -17.40 -23.48
N GLY A 176 -2.98 -17.08 -22.97
CA GLY A 176 -1.75 -17.00 -23.73
C GLY A 176 -1.55 -15.68 -24.46
N ALA A 177 -2.30 -14.64 -24.10
CA ALA A 177 -2.11 -13.28 -24.59
C ALA A 177 -0.84 -12.61 -24.04
N ILE A 178 -0.29 -13.16 -22.95
CA ILE A 178 1.02 -12.86 -22.37
C ILE A 178 1.72 -14.16 -21.98
N ASP A 179 3.04 -14.12 -21.82
CA ASP A 179 3.89 -15.30 -21.57
C ASP A 179 4.13 -15.54 -20.07
N ALA A 180 4.17 -14.48 -19.28
CA ALA A 180 4.44 -14.49 -17.85
C ALA A 180 3.71 -13.34 -17.13
N VAL A 181 3.65 -13.40 -15.81
CA VAL A 181 3.23 -12.30 -14.94
C VAL A 181 4.30 -12.02 -13.90
N MET A 182 4.39 -10.77 -13.47
CA MET A 182 5.15 -10.38 -12.27
C MET A 182 4.15 -9.84 -11.25
N ASP A 183 4.14 -10.46 -10.08
CA ASP A 183 3.23 -10.05 -9.01
C ASP A 183 3.91 -10.21 -7.64
N ASP A 184 3.27 -9.72 -6.59
CA ASP A 184 3.77 -9.94 -5.24
C ASP A 184 3.67 -11.43 -4.87
N GLU A 185 4.73 -11.95 -4.27
CA GLU A 185 4.87 -13.38 -3.98
C GLU A 185 3.66 -13.99 -3.23
N PRO A 186 3.12 -13.37 -2.16
CA PRO A 186 1.95 -13.89 -1.45
C PRO A 186 0.70 -13.93 -2.34
N VAL A 187 0.56 -12.97 -3.25
CA VAL A 187 -0.60 -12.89 -4.17
C VAL A 187 -0.56 -14.01 -5.19
N LEU A 188 0.59 -14.20 -5.85
CA LEU A 188 0.75 -15.29 -6.83
C LEU A 188 0.65 -16.65 -6.17
N LYS A 189 1.29 -16.87 -5.01
CA LYS A 189 1.17 -18.14 -4.27
C LYS A 189 -0.26 -18.42 -3.83
N TYR A 190 -0.99 -17.41 -3.35
CA TYR A 190 -2.40 -17.55 -3.03
C TYR A 190 -3.21 -17.97 -4.26
N SER A 191 -3.01 -17.31 -5.41
CA SER A 191 -3.69 -17.66 -6.66
C SER A 191 -3.43 -19.11 -7.07
N ILE A 192 -2.19 -19.59 -6.92
CA ILE A 192 -1.84 -21.00 -7.17
C ILE A 192 -2.57 -21.92 -6.19
N SER A 193 -2.62 -21.58 -4.91
CA SER A 193 -3.34 -22.38 -3.89
C SER A 193 -4.85 -22.46 -4.16
N GLN A 194 -5.42 -21.44 -4.83
CA GLN A 194 -6.81 -21.42 -5.27
C GLN A 194 -7.04 -22.14 -6.62
N GLY A 195 -6.03 -22.85 -7.14
CA GLY A 195 -6.18 -23.74 -8.31
C GLY A 195 -5.75 -23.13 -9.64
N GLN A 196 -5.13 -21.94 -9.65
CA GLN A 196 -4.49 -21.41 -10.86
C GLN A 196 -3.35 -22.34 -11.31
N LYS A 197 -3.35 -22.72 -12.59
CA LYS A 197 -2.37 -23.64 -13.20
C LYS A 197 -1.07 -22.93 -13.54
N LEU A 198 -0.44 -22.38 -12.51
CA LEU A 198 0.77 -21.56 -12.59
C LEU A 198 1.90 -22.17 -11.76
N LYS A 199 3.13 -21.81 -12.09
CA LYS A 199 4.33 -22.11 -11.31
C LYS A 199 5.22 -20.86 -11.20
N THR A 200 6.07 -20.86 -10.19
CA THR A 200 7.06 -19.81 -9.94
C THR A 200 8.46 -20.38 -10.20
N PRO A 201 9.01 -20.22 -11.41
CA PRO A 201 10.27 -20.88 -11.79
C PRO A 201 11.51 -20.24 -11.15
N ILE A 202 11.40 -19.03 -10.63
CA ILE A 202 12.50 -18.23 -10.08
C ILE A 202 12.12 -17.82 -8.66
N ALA A 203 13.10 -17.79 -7.75
CA ALA A 203 12.89 -17.27 -6.39
C ALA A 203 12.45 -15.80 -6.41
N GLY A 204 11.61 -15.43 -5.45
CA GLY A 204 11.16 -14.05 -5.31
C GLY A 204 12.32 -13.07 -5.03
N THR A 205 12.18 -11.86 -5.50
CA THR A 205 13.12 -10.76 -5.26
C THR A 205 12.49 -9.78 -4.26
N PRO A 206 13.19 -9.39 -3.18
CA PRO A 206 12.68 -8.40 -2.24
C PRO A 206 12.33 -7.07 -2.92
N ILE A 207 11.13 -6.55 -2.63
CA ILE A 207 10.66 -5.23 -3.09
C ILE A 207 10.34 -4.28 -1.94
N GLY A 208 10.66 -4.68 -0.71
CA GLY A 208 10.53 -3.87 0.49
C GLY A 208 9.46 -4.38 1.45
N GLU A 209 9.04 -3.49 2.32
CA GLU A 209 8.05 -3.74 3.36
C GLU A 209 6.73 -3.09 2.98
N THR A 210 5.63 -3.66 3.47
CA THR A 210 4.26 -3.21 3.20
C THR A 210 3.71 -2.50 4.42
N ALA A 211 3.09 -1.33 4.22
CA ALA A 211 2.52 -0.53 5.29
C ALA A 211 1.24 0.21 4.87
N PHE A 212 0.50 0.67 5.87
CA PHE A 212 -0.54 1.68 5.68
C PHE A 212 0.10 3.02 5.36
N ALA A 213 -0.57 3.84 4.54
CA ALA A 213 -0.05 5.15 4.20
C ALA A 213 -1.13 6.23 4.22
N VAL A 214 -0.69 7.46 4.52
CA VAL A 214 -1.49 8.68 4.39
C VAL A 214 -0.76 9.66 3.47
N LYS A 215 -1.47 10.66 2.95
CA LYS A 215 -0.81 11.75 2.23
C LYS A 215 0.24 12.42 3.12
N LYS A 216 1.39 12.75 2.56
CA LYS A 216 2.51 13.41 3.25
C LYS A 216 2.05 14.60 4.09
N GLY A 217 2.37 14.57 5.39
CA GLY A 217 2.00 15.62 6.34
C GLY A 217 0.52 15.69 6.72
N SER A 218 -0.29 14.69 6.35
CA SER A 218 -1.73 14.64 6.69
C SER A 218 -2.03 13.48 7.64
N ASN A 219 -3.09 13.63 8.45
CA ASN A 219 -3.64 12.59 9.34
C ASN A 219 -2.58 11.84 10.18
N PRO A 220 -1.65 12.53 10.87
CA PRO A 220 -0.60 11.87 11.64
C PRO A 220 -1.15 11.01 12.79
N GLU A 221 -2.37 11.30 13.25
CA GLU A 221 -3.08 10.50 14.25
C GLU A 221 -3.41 9.09 13.73
N LEU A 222 -3.80 8.93 12.44
CA LEU A 222 -4.01 7.61 11.83
C LEU A 222 -2.72 6.77 11.84
N ILE A 223 -1.60 7.37 11.48
CA ILE A 223 -0.29 6.71 11.54
C ILE A 223 0.02 6.26 12.97
N ARG A 224 -0.19 7.13 13.98
CA ARG A 224 0.05 6.80 15.39
C ARG A 224 -0.85 5.68 15.90
N CYS A 225 -2.11 5.67 15.50
CA CYS A 225 -3.05 4.58 15.84
C CYS A 225 -2.55 3.24 15.30
N LEU A 226 -2.15 3.20 14.02
CA LEU A 226 -1.65 1.98 13.39
C LEU A 226 -0.33 1.49 14.00
N ILE A 227 0.63 2.39 14.26
CA ILE A 227 1.90 2.02 14.89
C ILE A 227 1.65 1.38 16.26
N ARG A 228 0.79 2.00 17.10
CA ARG A 228 0.51 1.50 18.45
C ARG A 228 -0.08 0.10 18.43
N ASP A 229 -1.04 -0.16 17.55
CA ASP A 229 -1.71 -1.45 17.46
C ASP A 229 -0.84 -2.54 16.85
N LEU A 230 -0.03 -2.22 15.85
CA LEU A 230 0.92 -3.16 15.27
C LEU A 230 1.95 -3.63 16.31
N GLN A 231 2.36 -2.76 17.23
CA GLN A 231 3.29 -3.10 18.31
C GLN A 231 2.64 -3.90 19.45
N THR A 232 1.35 -3.69 19.72
CA THR A 232 0.65 -4.32 20.85
C THR A 232 -0.10 -5.59 20.49
N SER A 233 -0.32 -5.90 19.21
CA SER A 233 -1.34 -6.87 18.84
C SER A 233 -0.83 -8.25 18.45
N LYS A 234 -1.58 -9.25 18.93
CA LYS A 234 -1.74 -10.60 18.37
C LYS A 234 -2.06 -10.61 16.86
N LEU A 235 -2.35 -9.46 16.24
CA LEU A 235 -2.66 -9.32 14.82
C LEU A 235 -1.44 -9.63 13.94
N MET A 236 -0.23 -9.26 14.39
CA MET A 236 1.03 -9.66 13.74
C MET A 236 1.23 -11.19 13.76
N GLU A 237 0.73 -11.86 14.79
CA GLU A 237 0.80 -13.32 14.87
C GLU A 237 -0.17 -13.97 13.89
N ASN A 238 -1.34 -13.39 13.65
CA ASN A 238 -2.31 -13.88 12.69
C ASN A 238 -1.87 -13.65 11.24
N SER A 239 -1.28 -12.50 10.92
CA SER A 239 -0.71 -12.24 9.59
C SER A 239 0.47 -13.19 9.28
N LYS A 240 1.32 -13.47 10.27
CA LYS A 240 2.40 -14.48 10.16
C LYS A 240 1.85 -15.88 10.00
N LYS A 241 0.82 -16.28 10.74
CA LYS A 241 0.16 -17.60 10.60
C LYS A 241 -0.48 -17.76 9.21
N PHE A 242 -1.09 -16.70 8.67
CA PHE A 242 -1.64 -16.74 7.32
C PHE A 242 -0.53 -16.88 6.27
N SER A 243 0.58 -16.15 6.43
CA SER A 243 1.77 -16.24 5.56
C SER A 243 2.44 -17.61 5.57
N THR A 244 2.37 -18.35 6.69
CA THR A 244 2.96 -19.71 6.80
C THR A 244 2.01 -20.83 6.36
N SER A 245 0.72 -20.52 6.12
CA SER A 245 -0.29 -21.48 5.66
C SER A 245 -0.51 -21.44 4.14
N ILE A 246 0.18 -20.56 3.43
CA ILE A 246 0.22 -20.45 1.97
C ILE A 246 1.54 -21.02 1.45
#